data_b12bda77379dde29886325e686b96f6f
#
_entry.id   b12bda77379dde29886325e686b96f6f
#
_cell.length_a   1.000
_cell.length_b   1.000
_cell.length_c   1.000
_cell.angle_alpha   90.00
_cell.angle_beta   90.00
_cell.angle_gamma   90.00
#
_symmetry.space_group_name_H-M   'P 1'
#
loop_
_entity.id
_entity.type
_entity.pdbx_description
1 polymer ?
#
loop_
_entity_poly.entity_id
_entity_poly.type
_entity_poly.pdbx_seq_one_letter_code
_entity_poly.pdbx_strand_id
1 'polypeptide(L)'
;MKKLLPILIGLSLSGFSSLSQAENLMQVYQQARLSNPELRKSAADRDAAFEKINEARSPLLPQLGLGADYTYSNGYRDANGINSNATSASLQLTQSIFDMSKWRALTLQEKAAGIQDVTYQTDQQTLILNTATAYFNVLNAIDVLSYTQAQKEAIYRQLDQTTQRFNVGLVAITDVQNARAQYDTVLANEVTARNNLDNAVEQLRQITGNYYPELAALNVENFKTDKPQPVNTLLKEAEKRNLSLLQARLSQDLAREQIRQAQDGHLPTLDLTASTGISDTSYSGSKTRGAAGTQYDDSNMGQNKVGLSFSLPIYQGGMVNSQVKQAQYNFVGASEQLE
;
A
#
# COMPACT_ATOMS: atom_id res chain seq x y z
N MET A 1 -22.97 -32.79 41.88
CA MET A 1 -22.60 -32.01 40.69
C MET A 1 -22.41 -32.88 39.44
N LYS A 2 -23.27 -33.85 39.12
CA LYS A 2 -23.14 -34.77 37.96
C LYS A 2 -24.40 -34.82 37.05
N LYS A 3 -25.34 -33.85 37.16
CA LYS A 3 -26.59 -33.84 36.37
C LYS A 3 -26.80 -32.59 35.47
N LEU A 4 -25.78 -31.69 35.34
CA LEU A 4 -25.85 -30.50 34.48
C LEU A 4 -25.09 -30.64 33.14
N LEU A 5 -24.31 -31.71 32.93
CA LEU A 5 -23.53 -31.93 31.75
C LEU A 5 -24.34 -32.22 30.46
N PRO A 6 -25.47 -32.97 30.48
CA PRO A 6 -26.26 -33.20 29.29
C PRO A 6 -27.06 -32.01 28.79
N ILE A 7 -27.34 -31.02 29.63
CA ILE A 7 -28.12 -29.81 29.24
C ILE A 7 -27.20 -28.81 28.50
N LEU A 8 -25.90 -28.77 28.80
CA LEU A 8 -24.95 -27.88 28.15
C LEU A 8 -24.57 -28.39 26.73
N ILE A 9 -24.61 -29.70 26.48
CA ILE A 9 -24.35 -30.31 25.17
C ILE A 9 -25.58 -30.15 24.26
N GLY A 10 -26.81 -30.12 24.81
CA GLY A 10 -28.03 -29.92 24.04
C GLY A 10 -28.22 -28.48 23.52
N LEU A 11 -27.63 -27.46 24.20
CA LEU A 11 -27.72 -26.06 23.76
C LEU A 11 -26.66 -25.66 22.72
N SER A 12 -25.60 -26.44 22.54
CA SER A 12 -24.55 -26.16 21.56
C SER A 12 -24.79 -26.72 20.17
N LEU A 13 -25.82 -27.53 19.96
CA LEU A 13 -26.17 -28.11 18.65
C LEU A 13 -27.36 -27.44 17.94
N SER A 14 -28.00 -26.45 18.53
CA SER A 14 -29.18 -25.78 17.95
C SER A 14 -28.88 -24.44 17.28
N GLY A 15 -27.65 -24.14 16.91
CA GLY A 15 -27.21 -22.82 16.49
C GLY A 15 -26.55 -22.68 15.12
N PHE A 16 -26.67 -23.65 14.19
CA PHE A 16 -26.15 -23.46 12.82
C PHE A 16 -27.04 -24.10 11.76
N SER A 17 -28.31 -23.73 11.74
CA SER A 17 -29.04 -23.72 10.47
C SER A 17 -28.85 -22.32 9.87
N SER A 18 -27.70 -22.05 9.26
CA SER A 18 -27.58 -20.98 8.27
C SER A 18 -28.51 -21.39 7.12
N LEU A 19 -29.74 -20.83 7.12
CA LEU A 19 -30.53 -20.73 5.92
C LEU A 19 -29.59 -20.11 4.86
N SER A 20 -29.20 -20.92 3.87
CA SER A 20 -28.51 -20.44 2.68
C SER A 20 -29.46 -19.47 1.98
N GLN A 21 -29.46 -18.23 2.41
CA GLN A 21 -30.19 -17.17 1.75
C GLN A 21 -29.24 -16.65 0.65
N ALA A 22 -29.74 -16.64 -0.58
CA ALA A 22 -28.97 -16.09 -1.71
C ALA A 22 -28.43 -14.72 -1.34
N GLU A 23 -27.10 -14.55 -1.43
CA GLU A 23 -26.43 -13.36 -0.93
C GLU A 23 -26.63 -12.18 -1.90
N ASN A 24 -27.01 -11.04 -1.35
CA ASN A 24 -27.21 -9.84 -2.12
C ASN A 24 -25.90 -9.04 -2.29
N LEU A 25 -25.87 -8.10 -3.24
CA LEU A 25 -24.70 -7.27 -3.55
C LEU A 25 -24.13 -6.58 -2.31
N MET A 26 -24.98 -6.10 -1.39
CA MET A 26 -24.52 -5.39 -0.20
C MET A 26 -23.80 -6.34 0.77
N GLN A 27 -24.28 -7.56 0.94
CA GLN A 27 -23.62 -8.56 1.77
C GLN A 27 -22.27 -8.98 1.19
N VAL A 28 -22.25 -9.23 -0.12
CA VAL A 28 -21.01 -9.55 -0.86
C VAL A 28 -19.97 -8.40 -0.72
N TYR A 29 -20.41 -7.15 -0.85
CA TYR A 29 -19.54 -5.99 -0.65
C TYR A 29 -19.02 -5.87 0.79
N GLN A 30 -19.89 -6.06 1.78
CA GLN A 30 -19.46 -6.03 3.18
C GLN A 30 -18.39 -7.09 3.47
N GLN A 31 -18.57 -8.29 2.91
CA GLN A 31 -17.58 -9.36 3.01
C GLN A 31 -16.29 -9.00 2.28
N ALA A 32 -16.37 -8.47 1.05
CA ALA A 32 -15.21 -7.98 0.30
C ALA A 32 -14.41 -6.94 1.10
N ARG A 33 -15.10 -5.98 1.74
CA ARG A 33 -14.47 -4.95 2.56
C ARG A 33 -13.63 -5.51 3.71
N LEU A 34 -14.04 -6.65 4.29
CA LEU A 34 -13.33 -7.28 5.41
C LEU A 34 -12.17 -8.17 4.95
N SER A 35 -12.31 -8.82 3.80
CA SER A 35 -11.41 -9.90 3.37
C SER A 35 -10.51 -9.53 2.20
N ASN A 36 -10.80 -8.46 1.43
CA ASN A 36 -10.04 -8.10 0.24
C ASN A 36 -8.57 -7.79 0.58
N PRO A 37 -7.59 -8.52 -0.02
CA PRO A 37 -6.17 -8.35 0.29
C PRO A 37 -5.62 -6.99 -0.16
N GLU A 38 -6.10 -6.44 -1.29
CA GLU A 38 -5.65 -5.15 -1.82
C GLU A 38 -6.07 -4.00 -0.91
N LEU A 39 -7.32 -4.01 -0.43
CA LEU A 39 -7.79 -3.01 0.51
C LEU A 39 -7.05 -3.11 1.86
N ARG A 40 -6.77 -4.32 2.34
CA ARG A 40 -5.99 -4.54 3.57
C ARG A 40 -4.55 -4.06 3.41
N LYS A 41 -3.94 -4.28 2.24
CA LYS A 41 -2.62 -3.74 1.91
C LYS A 41 -2.66 -2.20 1.93
N SER A 42 -3.62 -1.58 1.26
CA SER A 42 -3.77 -0.12 1.22
C SER A 42 -3.98 0.48 2.61
N ALA A 43 -4.73 -0.19 3.50
CA ALA A 43 -4.87 0.20 4.89
C ALA A 43 -3.54 0.15 5.65
N ALA A 44 -2.76 -0.93 5.46
CA ALA A 44 -1.43 -1.05 6.06
C ALA A 44 -0.44 0.01 5.52
N ASP A 45 -0.47 0.31 4.22
CA ASP A 45 0.34 1.36 3.60
C ASP A 45 -0.01 2.75 4.16
N ARG A 46 -1.32 3.02 4.39
CA ARG A 46 -1.78 4.23 5.07
C ARG A 46 -1.24 4.31 6.50
N ASP A 47 -1.41 3.25 7.28
CA ASP A 47 -0.96 3.23 8.68
C ASP A 47 0.57 3.38 8.77
N ALA A 48 1.31 2.76 7.85
CA ALA A 48 2.76 2.94 7.73
C ALA A 48 3.14 4.39 7.38
N ALA A 49 2.37 5.08 6.53
CA ALA A 49 2.60 6.49 6.20
C ALA A 49 2.34 7.41 7.40
N PHE A 50 1.36 7.11 8.24
CA PHE A 50 1.13 7.83 9.49
C PHE A 50 2.23 7.57 10.53
N GLU A 51 2.78 6.35 10.60
CA GLU A 51 3.89 6.05 11.50
C GLU A 51 5.19 6.76 11.06
N LYS A 52 5.40 7.00 9.77
CA LYS A 52 6.51 7.83 9.28
C LYS A 52 6.49 9.27 9.79
N ILE A 53 5.35 9.78 10.27
CA ILE A 53 5.29 11.08 10.95
C ILE A 53 6.08 11.03 12.25
N ASN A 54 5.94 9.92 13.03
CA ASN A 54 6.72 9.71 14.25
C ASN A 54 8.21 9.56 13.96
N GLU A 55 8.57 8.86 12.88
CA GLU A 55 9.95 8.77 12.39
C GLU A 55 10.50 10.17 12.04
N ALA A 56 9.75 10.98 11.28
CA ALA A 56 10.16 12.35 10.93
C ALA A 56 10.24 13.30 12.13
N ARG A 57 9.48 13.03 13.20
CA ARG A 57 9.55 13.76 14.48
C ARG A 57 10.77 13.38 15.30
N SER A 58 11.27 12.16 15.16
CA SER A 58 12.39 11.62 15.96
C SER A 58 13.64 12.53 15.94
N PRO A 59 14.11 13.13 14.81
CA PRO A 59 15.28 14.01 14.83
C PRO A 59 15.08 15.35 15.55
N LEU A 60 13.85 15.67 15.95
CA LEU A 60 13.52 16.84 16.76
C LEU A 60 13.60 16.54 18.27
N LEU A 61 13.69 15.27 18.65
CA LEU A 61 13.78 14.81 20.03
C LEU A 61 15.24 14.50 20.40
N PRO A 62 15.57 14.46 21.71
CA PRO A 62 16.91 14.09 22.14
C PRO A 62 17.29 12.67 21.67
N GLN A 63 18.47 12.56 21.07
CA GLN A 63 19.04 11.29 20.64
C GLN A 63 20.13 10.87 21.61
N LEU A 64 20.02 9.67 22.18
CA LEU A 64 20.98 9.10 23.12
C LEU A 64 21.62 7.87 22.49
N GLY A 65 22.95 7.88 22.37
CA GLY A 65 23.72 6.77 21.82
C GLY A 65 24.82 6.32 22.78
N LEU A 66 25.05 5.02 22.85
CA LEU A 66 26.20 4.41 23.52
C LEU A 66 27.14 3.84 22.46
N GLY A 67 28.40 4.26 22.47
CA GLY A 67 29.45 3.73 21.60
C GLY A 67 30.56 3.08 22.43
N ALA A 68 31.15 2.02 21.88
CA ALA A 68 32.39 1.43 22.41
C ALA A 68 33.28 1.09 21.20
N ASP A 69 34.53 1.53 21.28
CA ASP A 69 35.49 1.34 20.20
C ASP A 69 36.77 0.71 20.72
N TYR A 70 37.33 -0.19 19.91
CA TYR A 70 38.68 -0.72 20.10
C TYR A 70 39.49 -0.48 18.85
N THR A 71 40.59 0.22 18.98
CA THR A 71 41.48 0.54 17.84
C THR A 71 42.90 0.06 18.12
N TYR A 72 43.41 -0.80 17.26
CA TYR A 72 44.82 -1.13 17.19
C TYR A 72 45.49 -0.32 16.09
N SER A 73 46.53 0.44 16.45
CA SER A 73 47.30 1.20 15.45
C SER A 73 48.78 0.75 15.51
N ASN A 74 49.34 0.55 14.31
CA ASN A 74 50.76 0.27 14.11
C ASN A 74 51.30 1.39 13.19
N GLY A 75 52.35 2.06 13.63
CA GLY A 75 52.92 3.19 12.91
C GLY A 75 54.39 3.39 13.22
N TYR A 76 54.98 4.42 12.60
CA TYR A 76 56.35 4.84 12.81
C TYR A 76 56.35 6.31 13.25
N ARG A 77 57.23 6.61 14.24
CA ARG A 77 57.60 7.97 14.55
C ARG A 77 59.09 8.04 14.76
N ASP A 78 59.76 8.97 14.09
CA ASP A 78 61.24 9.12 14.15
C ASP A 78 61.97 7.81 13.92
N ALA A 79 61.58 7.03 12.92
CA ALA A 79 62.11 5.71 12.55
C ALA A 79 61.89 4.59 13.59
N ASN A 80 61.18 4.82 14.67
CA ASN A 80 60.80 3.80 15.65
C ASN A 80 59.37 3.31 15.46
N GLY A 81 59.17 1.98 15.48
CA GLY A 81 57.83 1.38 15.44
C GLY A 81 57.10 1.61 16.78
N ILE A 82 55.88 2.11 16.68
CA ILE A 82 54.98 2.33 17.82
C ILE A 82 53.67 1.61 17.57
N ASN A 83 53.30 0.74 18.49
CA ASN A 83 51.96 0.12 18.50
C ASN A 83 51.12 0.76 19.59
N SER A 84 49.87 1.05 19.30
CA SER A 84 48.92 1.49 20.33
C SER A 84 47.63 0.69 20.29
N ASN A 85 47.13 0.38 21.48
CA ASN A 85 45.80 -0.16 21.71
C ASN A 85 44.97 0.92 22.41
N ALA A 86 43.92 1.36 21.74
CA ALA A 86 43.00 2.31 22.34
C ALA A 86 41.61 1.66 22.49
N THR A 87 41.09 1.69 23.72
CA THR A 87 39.71 1.27 24.02
C THR A 87 38.96 2.49 24.52
N SER A 88 37.77 2.73 23.96
CA SER A 88 36.91 3.81 24.44
C SER A 88 35.47 3.35 24.60
N ALA A 89 34.80 3.93 25.57
CA ALA A 89 33.35 3.82 25.75
C ALA A 89 32.77 5.18 26.04
N SER A 90 31.70 5.56 25.30
CA SER A 90 31.10 6.89 25.45
C SER A 90 29.58 6.83 25.33
N LEU A 91 28.93 7.65 26.12
CA LEU A 91 27.52 7.95 26.06
C LEU A 91 27.39 9.36 25.47
N GLN A 92 26.61 9.49 24.40
CA GLN A 92 26.42 10.78 23.70
C GLN A 92 24.93 11.11 23.61
N LEU A 93 24.59 12.34 23.98
CA LEU A 93 23.29 12.97 23.78
C LEU A 93 23.44 14.03 22.69
N THR A 94 22.56 14.00 21.70
CA THR A 94 22.44 15.04 20.67
C THR A 94 21.01 15.55 20.61
N GLN A 95 20.83 16.87 20.67
CA GLN A 95 19.52 17.52 20.54
C GLN A 95 19.61 18.67 19.56
N SER A 96 18.78 18.62 18.53
CA SER A 96 18.59 19.76 17.64
C SER A 96 17.78 20.83 18.35
N ILE A 97 18.37 22.00 18.53
CA ILE A 97 17.71 23.17 19.15
C ILE A 97 16.99 24.00 18.06
N PHE A 98 17.68 24.20 16.93
CA PHE A 98 17.13 24.90 15.80
C PHE A 98 17.62 24.26 14.49
N ASP A 99 16.69 23.70 13.72
CA ASP A 99 16.92 23.18 12.38
C ASP A 99 15.58 23.19 11.63
N MET A 100 15.41 24.20 10.77
CA MET A 100 14.16 24.38 10.05
C MET A 100 13.91 23.25 9.04
N SER A 101 14.96 22.64 8.51
CA SER A 101 14.85 21.51 7.58
C SER A 101 14.20 20.30 8.25
N LYS A 102 14.50 20.03 9.52
CA LYS A 102 13.87 18.93 10.28
C LYS A 102 12.38 19.20 10.55
N TRP A 103 12.02 20.43 10.93
CA TRP A 103 10.63 20.82 11.09
C TRP A 103 9.86 20.72 9.77
N ARG A 104 10.49 21.13 8.67
CA ARG A 104 9.89 21.04 7.35
C ARG A 104 9.72 19.58 6.89
N ALA A 105 10.69 18.71 7.19
CA ALA A 105 10.59 17.29 6.93
C ALA A 105 9.39 16.65 7.64
N LEU A 106 9.11 17.03 8.90
CA LEU A 106 7.91 16.61 9.62
C LEU A 106 6.63 17.06 8.88
N THR A 107 6.53 18.35 8.52
CA THR A 107 5.38 18.89 7.78
C THR A 107 5.16 18.18 6.43
N LEU A 108 6.25 17.88 5.69
CA LEU A 108 6.17 17.14 4.43
C LEU A 108 5.64 15.72 4.66
N GLN A 109 6.07 15.06 5.72
CA GLN A 109 5.60 13.70 6.02
C GLN A 109 4.13 13.69 6.46
N GLU A 110 3.67 14.71 7.20
CA GLU A 110 2.23 14.89 7.52
C GLU A 110 1.38 15.05 6.24
N LYS A 111 1.85 15.87 5.28
CA LYS A 111 1.18 16.02 3.98
C LYS A 111 1.20 14.73 3.15
N ALA A 112 2.32 14.00 3.14
CA ALA A 112 2.44 12.73 2.44
C ALA A 112 1.50 11.65 3.04
N ALA A 113 1.36 11.61 4.37
CA ALA A 113 0.40 10.73 5.04
C ALA A 113 -1.05 11.09 4.67
N GLY A 114 -1.37 12.39 4.53
CA GLY A 114 -2.68 12.85 4.04
C GLY A 114 -2.98 12.38 2.61
N ILE A 115 -1.99 12.39 1.72
CA ILE A 115 -2.13 11.85 0.35
C ILE A 115 -2.41 10.35 0.40
N GLN A 116 -1.70 9.61 1.26
CA GLN A 116 -1.91 8.16 1.40
C GLN A 116 -3.29 7.82 1.98
N ASP A 117 -3.84 8.66 2.86
CA ASP A 117 -5.21 8.49 3.35
C ASP A 117 -6.25 8.67 2.23
N VAL A 118 -6.07 9.67 1.36
CA VAL A 118 -6.93 9.87 0.18
C VAL A 118 -6.81 8.68 -0.80
N THR A 119 -5.61 8.11 -0.96
CA THR A 119 -5.39 6.90 -1.76
C THR A 119 -6.20 5.74 -1.20
N TYR A 120 -6.15 5.51 0.10
CA TYR A 120 -6.96 4.46 0.74
C TYR A 120 -8.47 4.67 0.54
N GLN A 121 -8.97 5.91 0.61
CA GLN A 121 -10.38 6.22 0.33
C GLN A 121 -10.73 5.94 -1.14
N THR A 122 -9.83 6.21 -2.08
CA THR A 122 -9.99 5.90 -3.51
C THR A 122 -10.06 4.39 -3.73
N ASP A 123 -9.22 3.61 -3.05
CA ASP A 123 -9.21 2.15 -3.12
C ASP A 123 -10.51 1.57 -2.56
N GLN A 124 -11.08 2.17 -1.50
CA GLN A 124 -12.41 1.80 -1.00
C GLN A 124 -13.51 2.01 -2.06
N GLN A 125 -13.50 3.13 -2.78
CA GLN A 125 -14.45 3.39 -3.86
C GLN A 125 -14.25 2.41 -5.02
N THR A 126 -13.01 2.13 -5.37
CA THR A 126 -12.65 1.16 -6.41
C THR A 126 -13.15 -0.25 -6.05
N LEU A 127 -13.03 -0.66 -4.79
CA LEU A 127 -13.55 -1.94 -4.32
C LEU A 127 -15.08 -2.04 -4.50
N ILE A 128 -15.83 -0.95 -4.23
CA ILE A 128 -17.28 -0.93 -4.46
C ILE A 128 -17.58 -1.24 -5.94
N LEU A 129 -16.92 -0.52 -6.84
CA LEU A 129 -17.12 -0.68 -8.28
C LEU A 129 -16.73 -2.08 -8.76
N ASN A 130 -15.56 -2.56 -8.35
CA ASN A 130 -15.05 -3.88 -8.73
C ASN A 130 -15.98 -5.00 -8.22
N THR A 131 -16.44 -4.90 -6.97
CA THR A 131 -17.37 -5.88 -6.39
C THR A 131 -18.71 -5.89 -7.13
N ALA A 132 -19.27 -4.70 -7.42
CA ALA A 132 -20.51 -4.59 -8.15
C ALA A 132 -20.37 -5.15 -9.57
N THR A 133 -19.31 -4.79 -10.28
CA THR A 133 -19.02 -5.30 -11.63
C THR A 133 -18.89 -6.81 -11.65
N ALA A 134 -18.11 -7.39 -10.74
CA ALA A 134 -17.93 -8.84 -10.65
C ALA A 134 -19.23 -9.56 -10.30
N TYR A 135 -20.03 -9.01 -9.36
CA TYR A 135 -21.34 -9.54 -9.01
C TYR A 135 -22.27 -9.61 -10.21
N PHE A 136 -22.42 -8.51 -10.96
CA PHE A 136 -23.28 -8.48 -12.14
C PHE A 136 -22.72 -9.33 -13.30
N ASN A 137 -21.40 -9.49 -13.42
CA ASN A 137 -20.82 -10.41 -14.40
C ASN A 137 -21.20 -11.88 -14.10
N VAL A 138 -21.25 -12.28 -12.83
CA VAL A 138 -21.73 -13.63 -12.45
C VAL A 138 -23.19 -13.79 -12.80
N LEU A 139 -24.06 -12.82 -12.46
CA LEU A 139 -25.48 -12.89 -12.80
C LEU A 139 -25.68 -12.97 -14.32
N ASN A 140 -24.99 -12.14 -15.10
CA ASN A 140 -25.04 -12.19 -16.55
C ASN A 140 -24.58 -13.55 -17.11
N ALA A 141 -23.52 -14.15 -16.53
CA ALA A 141 -23.03 -15.45 -16.96
C ALA A 141 -24.03 -16.57 -16.64
N ILE A 142 -24.76 -16.49 -15.51
CA ILE A 142 -25.85 -17.40 -15.16
C ILE A 142 -26.99 -17.29 -16.19
N ASP A 143 -27.39 -16.08 -16.53
CA ASP A 143 -28.46 -15.82 -17.51
C ASP A 143 -28.08 -16.34 -18.90
N VAL A 144 -26.84 -16.11 -19.36
CA VAL A 144 -26.32 -16.60 -20.65
C VAL A 144 -26.30 -18.12 -20.67
N LEU A 145 -25.87 -18.79 -19.59
CA LEU A 145 -25.88 -20.24 -19.50
C LEU A 145 -27.31 -20.79 -19.56
N SER A 146 -28.26 -20.19 -18.81
CA SER A 146 -29.66 -20.57 -18.81
C SER A 146 -30.29 -20.41 -20.21
N TYR A 147 -30.05 -19.27 -20.87
CA TYR A 147 -30.48 -19.04 -22.25
C TYR A 147 -29.91 -20.09 -23.23
N THR A 148 -28.61 -20.38 -23.14
CA THR A 148 -27.95 -21.34 -24.02
C THR A 148 -28.49 -22.76 -23.81
N GLN A 149 -28.81 -23.15 -22.56
CA GLN A 149 -29.44 -24.42 -22.23
C GLN A 149 -30.86 -24.54 -22.81
N ALA A 150 -31.66 -23.46 -22.71
CA ALA A 150 -32.99 -23.42 -23.33
C ALA A 150 -32.91 -23.50 -24.87
N GLN A 151 -31.92 -22.82 -25.47
CA GLN A 151 -31.65 -22.87 -26.89
C GLN A 151 -31.25 -24.30 -27.33
N LYS A 152 -30.36 -24.98 -26.56
CA LYS A 152 -29.97 -26.38 -26.82
C LYS A 152 -31.18 -27.29 -26.84
N GLU A 153 -32.06 -27.17 -25.87
CA GLU A 153 -33.29 -27.99 -25.81
C GLU A 153 -34.19 -27.74 -27.03
N ALA A 154 -34.38 -26.48 -27.47
CA ALA A 154 -35.16 -26.14 -28.63
C ALA A 154 -34.57 -26.73 -29.94
N ILE A 155 -33.27 -26.60 -30.13
CA ILE A 155 -32.55 -27.15 -31.31
C ILE A 155 -32.54 -28.68 -31.28
N TYR A 156 -32.38 -29.29 -30.08
CA TYR A 156 -32.53 -30.75 -29.96
C TYR A 156 -33.90 -31.25 -30.44
N ARG A 157 -34.99 -30.61 -30.02
CA ARG A 157 -36.35 -30.93 -30.48
C ARG A 157 -36.51 -30.77 -32.01
N GLN A 158 -35.88 -29.73 -32.57
CA GLN A 158 -35.87 -29.53 -34.01
C GLN A 158 -35.11 -30.65 -34.74
N LEU A 159 -33.95 -31.08 -34.24
CA LEU A 159 -33.19 -32.20 -34.78
C LEU A 159 -34.00 -33.51 -34.72
N ASP A 160 -34.64 -33.79 -33.58
CA ASP A 160 -35.52 -34.96 -33.45
C ASP A 160 -36.67 -34.95 -34.45
N GLN A 161 -37.38 -33.82 -34.54
CA GLN A 161 -38.46 -33.68 -35.51
C GLN A 161 -37.98 -33.86 -36.96
N THR A 162 -36.84 -33.28 -37.33
CA THR A 162 -36.29 -33.43 -38.70
C THR A 162 -35.87 -34.87 -38.95
N THR A 163 -35.33 -35.57 -37.99
CA THR A 163 -34.96 -36.99 -38.07
C THR A 163 -36.20 -37.88 -38.25
N GLN A 164 -37.28 -37.60 -37.50
CA GLN A 164 -38.54 -38.35 -37.66
C GLN A 164 -39.15 -38.13 -39.05
N ARG A 165 -39.13 -36.89 -39.57
CA ARG A 165 -39.62 -36.58 -40.94
C ARG A 165 -38.76 -37.23 -42.02
N PHE A 166 -37.46 -37.38 -41.83
CA PHE A 166 -36.56 -38.10 -42.72
C PHE A 166 -36.91 -39.58 -42.73
N ASN A 167 -37.15 -40.21 -41.56
CA ASN A 167 -37.48 -41.63 -41.44
C ASN A 167 -38.77 -42.03 -42.18
N VAL A 168 -39.69 -41.05 -42.40
CA VAL A 168 -40.91 -41.27 -43.17
C VAL A 168 -40.82 -40.70 -44.61
N GLY A 169 -39.63 -40.28 -45.06
CA GLY A 169 -39.36 -39.85 -46.44
C GLY A 169 -39.82 -38.42 -46.80
N LEU A 170 -40.09 -37.54 -45.80
CA LEU A 170 -40.62 -36.20 -46.03
C LEU A 170 -39.55 -35.12 -46.22
N VAL A 171 -38.28 -35.38 -45.84
CA VAL A 171 -37.15 -34.46 -45.96
C VAL A 171 -35.88 -35.19 -46.40
N ALA A 172 -34.88 -34.46 -46.90
CA ALA A 172 -33.61 -35.02 -47.37
C ALA A 172 -32.66 -35.28 -46.19
N ILE A 173 -31.70 -36.19 -46.36
CA ILE A 173 -30.66 -36.46 -45.35
C ILE A 173 -29.81 -35.24 -45.03
N THR A 174 -29.65 -34.34 -46.02
CA THR A 174 -28.94 -33.05 -45.86
C THR A 174 -29.59 -32.17 -44.81
N ASP A 175 -30.92 -32.19 -44.67
CA ASP A 175 -31.63 -31.42 -43.65
C ASP A 175 -31.36 -31.93 -42.24
N VAL A 176 -31.26 -33.28 -42.09
CA VAL A 176 -30.85 -33.89 -40.80
C VAL A 176 -29.42 -33.54 -40.45
N GLN A 177 -28.50 -33.54 -41.44
CA GLN A 177 -27.11 -33.20 -41.19
C GLN A 177 -26.95 -31.72 -40.81
N ASN A 178 -27.70 -30.82 -41.44
CA ASN A 178 -27.75 -29.42 -41.11
C ASN A 178 -28.30 -29.18 -39.68
N ALA A 179 -29.40 -29.83 -39.32
CA ALA A 179 -29.96 -29.78 -37.97
C ALA A 179 -28.98 -30.31 -36.90
N ARG A 180 -28.25 -31.37 -37.24
CA ARG A 180 -27.22 -31.91 -36.36
C ARG A 180 -26.05 -30.95 -36.18
N ALA A 181 -25.55 -30.34 -37.23
CA ALA A 181 -24.49 -29.30 -37.15
C ALA A 181 -24.91 -28.12 -36.28
N GLN A 182 -26.17 -27.67 -36.36
CA GLN A 182 -26.69 -26.64 -35.46
C GLN A 182 -26.73 -27.09 -34.02
N TYR A 183 -27.16 -28.33 -33.72
CA TYR A 183 -27.14 -28.87 -32.37
C TYR A 183 -25.73 -28.98 -31.81
N ASP A 184 -24.76 -29.49 -32.58
CA ASP A 184 -23.37 -29.59 -32.16
C ASP A 184 -22.74 -28.21 -31.90
N THR A 185 -23.12 -27.17 -32.67
CA THR A 185 -22.71 -25.79 -32.45
C THR A 185 -23.24 -25.24 -31.11
N VAL A 186 -24.51 -25.45 -30.79
CA VAL A 186 -25.09 -24.99 -29.53
C VAL A 186 -24.53 -25.75 -28.35
N LEU A 187 -24.20 -27.05 -28.52
CA LEU A 187 -23.51 -27.83 -27.49
C LEU A 187 -22.14 -27.24 -27.17
N ALA A 188 -21.35 -26.83 -28.15
CA ALA A 188 -20.08 -26.16 -27.96
C ALA A 188 -20.25 -24.79 -27.26
N ASN A 189 -21.32 -24.04 -27.64
CA ASN A 189 -21.64 -22.77 -26.97
C ASN A 189 -22.01 -22.96 -25.48
N GLU A 190 -22.71 -24.04 -25.12
CA GLU A 190 -23.01 -24.34 -23.72
C GLU A 190 -21.73 -24.57 -22.90
N VAL A 191 -20.75 -25.31 -23.45
CA VAL A 191 -19.46 -25.51 -22.79
C VAL A 191 -18.76 -24.18 -22.56
N THR A 192 -18.76 -23.31 -23.57
CA THR A 192 -18.17 -21.95 -23.46
C THR A 192 -18.91 -21.11 -22.40
N ALA A 193 -20.24 -21.13 -22.39
CA ALA A 193 -21.04 -20.41 -21.40
C ALA A 193 -20.78 -20.88 -19.97
N ARG A 194 -20.62 -22.20 -19.79
CA ARG A 194 -20.26 -22.80 -18.48
C ARG A 194 -18.87 -22.34 -18.00
N ASN A 195 -17.87 -22.38 -18.88
CA ASN A 195 -16.52 -21.91 -18.56
C ASN A 195 -16.51 -20.41 -18.23
N ASN A 196 -17.32 -19.60 -18.93
CA ASN A 196 -17.45 -18.18 -18.62
C ASN A 196 -18.07 -17.93 -17.24
N LEU A 197 -19.06 -18.76 -16.83
CA LEU A 197 -19.63 -18.70 -15.50
C LEU A 197 -18.58 -19.06 -14.44
N ASP A 198 -17.84 -20.15 -14.64
CA ASP A 198 -16.79 -20.56 -13.69
C ASP A 198 -15.73 -19.46 -13.53
N ASN A 199 -15.31 -18.85 -14.63
CA ASN A 199 -14.36 -17.71 -14.60
C ASN A 199 -14.94 -16.48 -13.87
N ALA A 200 -16.21 -16.15 -14.08
CA ALA A 200 -16.85 -15.01 -13.40
C ALA A 200 -16.96 -15.25 -11.89
N VAL A 201 -17.30 -16.47 -11.47
CA VAL A 201 -17.35 -16.87 -10.06
C VAL A 201 -15.97 -16.78 -9.41
N GLU A 202 -14.91 -17.22 -10.09
CA GLU A 202 -13.54 -17.11 -9.58
C GLU A 202 -13.06 -15.66 -9.50
N GLN A 203 -13.45 -14.80 -10.43
CA GLN A 203 -13.18 -13.37 -10.35
C GLN A 203 -13.86 -12.72 -9.12
N LEU A 204 -15.11 -13.08 -8.84
CA LEU A 204 -15.81 -12.60 -7.64
C LEU A 204 -15.11 -13.12 -6.38
N ARG A 205 -14.68 -14.39 -6.38
CA ARG A 205 -13.92 -15.00 -5.27
C ARG A 205 -12.59 -14.31 -5.05
N GLN A 206 -11.87 -13.91 -6.10
CA GLN A 206 -10.62 -13.15 -6.00
C GLN A 206 -10.81 -11.83 -5.26
N ILE A 207 -11.94 -11.13 -5.47
CA ILE A 207 -12.24 -9.85 -4.83
C ILE A 207 -12.69 -10.04 -3.37
N THR A 208 -13.52 -11.06 -3.12
CA THR A 208 -14.20 -11.25 -1.82
C THR A 208 -13.51 -12.25 -0.90
N GLY A 209 -12.63 -13.09 -1.43
CA GLY A 209 -12.00 -14.21 -0.71
C GLY A 209 -12.93 -15.41 -0.47
N ASN A 210 -14.22 -15.32 -0.81
CA ASN A 210 -15.23 -16.34 -0.52
C ASN A 210 -15.90 -16.86 -1.79
N TYR A 211 -16.38 -18.11 -1.69
CA TYR A 211 -17.19 -18.71 -2.72
C TYR A 211 -18.68 -18.54 -2.36
N TYR A 212 -19.47 -18.12 -3.32
CA TYR A 212 -20.92 -17.90 -3.18
C TYR A 212 -21.66 -18.93 -4.02
N PRO A 213 -22.34 -19.91 -3.40
CA PRO A 213 -23.07 -20.95 -4.14
C PRO A 213 -24.29 -20.39 -4.87
N GLU A 214 -24.92 -19.38 -4.31
CA GLU A 214 -26.11 -18.72 -4.86
C GLU A 214 -26.04 -17.21 -4.63
N LEU A 215 -26.27 -16.44 -5.70
CA LEU A 215 -26.39 -14.99 -5.63
C LEU A 215 -27.84 -14.58 -5.84
N ALA A 216 -28.26 -13.52 -5.14
CA ALA A 216 -29.60 -12.98 -5.31
C ALA A 216 -29.75 -12.33 -6.68
N ALA A 217 -30.79 -12.74 -7.41
CA ALA A 217 -31.12 -12.13 -8.70
C ALA A 217 -31.49 -10.64 -8.56
N LEU A 218 -31.26 -9.88 -9.62
CA LEU A 218 -31.68 -8.48 -9.68
C LEU A 218 -33.22 -8.41 -9.73
N ASN A 219 -33.80 -7.62 -8.80
CA ASN A 219 -35.23 -7.33 -8.87
C ASN A 219 -35.51 -6.26 -9.93
N VAL A 220 -35.79 -6.71 -11.17
CA VAL A 220 -36.01 -5.85 -12.33
C VAL A 220 -37.28 -5.01 -12.19
N GLU A 221 -38.32 -5.50 -11.48
CA GLU A 221 -39.60 -4.79 -11.33
C GLU A 221 -39.46 -3.52 -10.50
N ASN A 222 -38.54 -3.53 -9.53
CA ASN A 222 -38.27 -2.37 -8.66
C ASN A 222 -37.08 -1.52 -9.14
N PHE A 223 -36.43 -1.91 -10.24
CA PHE A 223 -35.27 -1.19 -10.75
C PHE A 223 -35.74 0.08 -11.49
N LYS A 224 -35.48 1.23 -10.89
CA LYS A 224 -35.75 2.55 -11.48
C LYS A 224 -34.41 3.26 -11.73
N THR A 225 -34.24 3.76 -12.93
CA THR A 225 -33.10 4.63 -13.27
C THR A 225 -33.58 6.08 -13.15
N ASP A 226 -32.95 6.83 -12.25
CA ASP A 226 -33.15 8.27 -12.19
C ASP A 226 -32.42 8.95 -13.38
N LYS A 227 -33.02 10.02 -13.91
CA LYS A 227 -32.33 10.82 -14.91
C LYS A 227 -31.09 11.46 -14.28
N PRO A 228 -29.92 11.38 -14.95
CA PRO A 228 -28.72 12.02 -14.42
C PRO A 228 -28.95 13.54 -14.32
N GLN A 229 -28.35 14.15 -13.31
CA GLN A 229 -28.38 15.59 -13.13
C GLN A 229 -27.72 16.31 -14.32
N PRO A 230 -28.04 17.60 -14.56
CA PRO A 230 -27.37 18.38 -15.60
C PRO A 230 -25.85 18.36 -15.45
N VAL A 231 -25.13 18.25 -16.57
CA VAL A 231 -23.64 18.12 -16.60
C VAL A 231 -22.96 19.19 -15.75
N ASN A 232 -23.42 20.45 -15.83
CA ASN A 232 -22.85 21.56 -15.04
C ASN A 232 -22.99 21.36 -13.52
N THR A 233 -24.03 20.68 -13.06
CA THR A 233 -24.21 20.36 -11.63
C THR A 233 -23.27 19.24 -11.23
N LEU A 234 -23.15 18.21 -12.07
CA LEU A 234 -22.23 17.09 -11.85
C LEU A 234 -20.76 17.54 -11.83
N LEU A 235 -20.38 18.47 -12.73
CA LEU A 235 -19.03 19.05 -12.75
C LEU A 235 -18.71 19.77 -11.43
N LYS A 236 -19.61 20.64 -10.96
CA LYS A 236 -19.42 21.36 -9.69
C LYS A 236 -19.35 20.42 -8.47
N GLU A 237 -20.07 19.32 -8.52
CA GLU A 237 -19.99 18.30 -7.47
C GLU A 237 -18.70 17.49 -7.57
N ALA A 238 -18.27 17.12 -8.77
CA ALA A 238 -17.00 16.45 -9.02
C ALA A 238 -15.80 17.30 -8.55
N GLU A 239 -15.76 18.60 -8.88
CA GLU A 239 -14.71 19.52 -8.41
C GLU A 239 -14.55 19.55 -6.88
N LYS A 240 -15.63 19.28 -6.16
CA LYS A 240 -15.62 19.31 -4.67
C LYS A 240 -15.36 17.96 -4.03
N ARG A 241 -15.78 16.86 -4.68
CA ARG A 241 -15.83 15.52 -4.07
C ARG A 241 -14.92 14.50 -4.74
N ASN A 242 -14.35 14.80 -5.90
CA ASN A 242 -13.49 13.86 -6.59
C ASN A 242 -12.18 13.68 -5.82
N LEU A 243 -11.91 12.43 -5.40
CA LEU A 243 -10.73 12.08 -4.62
C LEU A 243 -9.44 12.21 -5.43
N SER A 244 -9.47 11.92 -6.73
CA SER A 244 -8.31 12.08 -7.61
C SER A 244 -7.90 13.55 -7.72
N LEU A 245 -8.89 14.45 -7.81
CA LEU A 245 -8.65 15.89 -7.82
C LEU A 245 -8.13 16.38 -6.46
N LEU A 246 -8.65 15.84 -5.36
CA LEU A 246 -8.16 16.13 -4.03
C LEU A 246 -6.70 15.67 -3.87
N GLN A 247 -6.37 14.47 -4.35
CA GLN A 247 -5.00 13.93 -4.33
C GLN A 247 -4.04 14.81 -5.15
N ALA A 248 -4.45 15.29 -6.32
CA ALA A 248 -3.65 16.20 -7.14
C ALA A 248 -3.40 17.54 -6.42
N ARG A 249 -4.43 18.11 -5.76
CA ARG A 249 -4.28 19.33 -4.94
C ARG A 249 -3.32 19.14 -3.77
N LEU A 250 -3.42 18.02 -3.06
CA LEU A 250 -2.51 17.69 -1.96
C LEU A 250 -1.07 17.47 -2.46
N SER A 251 -0.90 16.86 -3.63
CA SER A 251 0.40 16.66 -4.27
C SER A 251 1.04 17.99 -4.70
N GLN A 252 0.24 18.94 -5.24
CA GLN A 252 0.70 20.29 -5.53
C GLN A 252 1.12 21.04 -4.26
N ASP A 253 0.34 20.90 -3.18
CA ASP A 253 0.65 21.56 -1.91
C ASP A 253 1.91 20.95 -1.24
N LEU A 254 2.12 19.63 -1.38
CA LEU A 254 3.36 18.96 -1.00
C LEU A 254 4.56 19.51 -1.78
N ALA A 255 4.45 19.64 -3.11
CA ALA A 255 5.50 20.17 -3.96
C ALA A 255 5.83 21.65 -3.61
N ARG A 256 4.84 22.45 -3.23
CA ARG A 256 5.05 23.82 -2.71
C ARG A 256 5.86 23.81 -1.41
N GLU A 257 5.60 22.87 -0.51
CA GLU A 257 6.34 22.76 0.73
C GLU A 257 7.78 22.28 0.52
N GLN A 258 8.02 21.45 -0.53
CA GLN A 258 9.36 21.04 -0.93
C GLN A 258 10.23 22.23 -1.41
N ILE A 259 9.64 23.27 -2.03
CA ILE A 259 10.35 24.49 -2.36
C ILE A 259 10.88 25.17 -1.07
N ARG A 260 10.02 25.25 -0.05
CA ARG A 260 10.40 25.83 1.25
C ARG A 260 11.47 25.00 1.93
N GLN A 261 11.38 23.66 1.89
CA GLN A 261 12.41 22.79 2.42
C GLN A 261 13.76 23.01 1.74
N ALA A 262 13.78 23.18 0.41
CA ALA A 262 15.00 23.47 -0.31
C ALA A 262 15.58 24.86 0.08
N GLN A 263 14.72 25.86 0.33
CA GLN A 263 15.13 27.18 0.80
C GLN A 263 15.73 27.15 2.22
N ASP A 264 15.23 26.24 3.07
CA ASP A 264 15.73 26.06 4.44
C ASP A 264 17.23 25.66 4.48
N GLY A 265 17.78 25.15 3.37
CA GLY A 265 19.21 24.91 3.21
C GLY A 265 20.12 26.15 3.31
N HIS A 266 19.55 27.35 3.29
CA HIS A 266 20.26 28.58 3.55
C HIS A 266 20.22 29.03 5.04
N LEU A 267 19.40 28.36 5.85
CA LEU A 267 19.21 28.72 7.26
C LEU A 267 20.29 28.07 8.14
N PRO A 268 20.61 28.74 9.29
CA PRO A 268 21.53 28.14 10.25
C PRO A 268 20.92 26.94 10.95
N THR A 269 21.80 26.09 11.53
CA THR A 269 21.43 25.03 12.46
C THR A 269 22.11 25.25 13.81
N LEU A 270 21.45 24.84 14.87
CA LEU A 270 21.96 24.89 16.24
C LEU A 270 21.66 23.56 16.92
N ASP A 271 22.72 22.85 17.29
CA ASP A 271 22.63 21.56 17.98
C ASP A 271 23.30 21.61 19.34
N LEU A 272 22.67 21.01 20.35
CA LEU A 272 23.23 20.75 21.66
C LEU A 272 23.81 19.33 21.67
N THR A 273 25.05 19.20 22.10
CA THR A 273 25.71 17.90 22.30
C THR A 273 26.19 17.77 23.74
N ALA A 274 25.97 16.63 24.36
CA ALA A 274 26.55 16.30 25.64
C ALA A 274 27.11 14.88 25.55
N SER A 275 28.32 14.68 26.06
CA SER A 275 28.92 13.35 26.08
C SER A 275 29.68 13.10 27.36
N THR A 276 29.67 11.85 27.82
CA THR A 276 30.50 11.33 28.89
C THR A 276 31.16 10.05 28.41
N GLY A 277 32.43 9.87 28.69
CA GLY A 277 33.16 8.70 28.23
C GLY A 277 34.46 8.46 28.95
N ILE A 278 34.95 7.26 28.81
CA ILE A 278 36.25 6.80 29.28
C ILE A 278 37.06 6.29 28.09
N SER A 279 38.33 6.56 28.09
CA SER A 279 39.26 6.00 27.11
C SER A 279 40.54 5.52 27.80
N ASP A 280 40.99 4.36 27.38
CA ASP A 280 42.27 3.78 27.81
C ASP A 280 43.14 3.54 26.57
N THR A 281 44.34 4.06 26.62
CA THR A 281 45.30 3.90 25.51
C THR A 281 46.61 3.39 26.05
N SER A 282 47.04 2.22 25.61
CA SER A 282 48.31 1.62 25.92
C SER A 282 49.23 1.57 24.72
N TYR A 283 50.50 1.84 24.95
CA TYR A 283 51.54 1.83 23.91
C TYR A 283 52.51 0.69 24.13
N SER A 284 52.81 -0.04 23.05
CA SER A 284 53.79 -1.11 23.00
C SER A 284 54.74 -0.96 21.80
N GLY A 285 55.96 -1.42 21.96
CA GLY A 285 57.01 -1.31 20.92
C GLY A 285 58.28 -0.65 21.44
N SER A 286 59.15 -0.21 20.58
CA SER A 286 60.40 0.43 20.96
C SER A 286 60.11 1.79 21.61
N LYS A 287 60.06 1.85 22.93
CA LYS A 287 59.94 3.10 23.72
C LYS A 287 61.25 3.87 23.70
N THR A 288 61.89 4.02 22.53
CA THR A 288 63.12 4.80 22.45
C THR A 288 62.74 6.27 22.64
N ARG A 289 63.40 6.93 23.59
CA ARG A 289 63.36 8.38 23.77
C ARG A 289 63.72 9.04 22.43
N GLY A 290 62.80 9.75 21.82
CA GLY A 290 63.13 10.69 20.79
C GLY A 290 64.11 11.70 21.31
N ALA A 291 64.90 12.38 20.47
CA ALA A 291 65.94 13.35 20.80
C ALA A 291 65.42 14.52 21.73
N ALA A 292 64.11 14.65 21.93
CA ALA A 292 63.43 15.62 22.76
C ALA A 292 62.88 15.03 24.09
N GLY A 293 63.14 13.73 24.43
CA GLY A 293 62.73 13.17 25.70
C GLY A 293 61.23 12.87 25.89
N THR A 294 60.44 12.88 24.83
CA THR A 294 58.99 12.54 24.88
C THR A 294 58.82 11.03 24.95
N GLN A 295 58.39 10.58 26.12
CA GLN A 295 57.95 9.19 26.35
C GLN A 295 56.44 9.09 26.03
N TYR A 296 56.01 8.02 25.34
CA TYR A 296 54.59 7.71 25.20
C TYR A 296 54.17 6.93 26.40
N ASP A 297 53.37 7.55 27.25
CA ASP A 297 52.85 6.91 28.45
C ASP A 297 51.44 6.40 28.20
N ASP A 298 51.13 5.26 28.78
CA ASP A 298 49.75 4.74 28.82
C ASP A 298 48.86 5.79 29.51
N SER A 299 47.67 6.01 28.93
CA SER A 299 46.75 7.00 29.47
C SER A 299 45.36 6.40 29.68
N ASN A 300 44.81 6.67 30.85
CA ASN A 300 43.41 6.41 31.18
C ASN A 300 42.72 7.74 31.42
N MET A 301 41.71 8.06 30.66
CA MET A 301 41.07 9.37 30.71
C MET A 301 39.55 9.23 30.77
N GLY A 302 38.94 9.87 31.75
CA GLY A 302 37.50 10.13 31.78
C GLY A 302 37.23 11.55 31.28
N GLN A 303 36.24 11.70 30.40
CA GLN A 303 35.91 13.01 29.84
C GLN A 303 34.40 13.27 29.79
N ASN A 304 34.01 14.46 30.24
CA ASN A 304 32.65 14.99 30.10
C ASN A 304 32.69 16.24 29.22
N LYS A 305 31.82 16.28 28.22
CA LYS A 305 31.72 17.41 27.29
C LYS A 305 30.28 17.86 27.18
N VAL A 306 30.04 19.16 27.18
CA VAL A 306 28.77 19.78 26.80
C VAL A 306 29.10 20.92 25.85
N GLY A 307 28.42 20.97 24.72
CA GLY A 307 28.70 21.96 23.70
C GLY A 307 27.45 22.36 22.89
N LEU A 308 27.48 23.58 22.39
CA LEU A 308 26.53 24.05 21.39
C LEU A 308 27.29 24.22 20.08
N SER A 309 26.74 23.65 19.01
CA SER A 309 27.29 23.75 17.67
C SER A 309 26.35 24.59 16.82
N PHE A 310 26.83 25.75 16.35
CA PHE A 310 26.16 26.62 15.39
C PHE A 310 26.81 26.44 14.03
N SER A 311 26.01 26.18 12.99
CA SER A 311 26.47 26.06 11.62
C SER A 311 25.61 26.90 10.69
N LEU A 312 26.23 27.76 9.90
CA LEU A 312 25.58 28.57 8.87
C LEU A 312 26.32 28.38 7.54
N PRO A 313 25.69 27.72 6.54
CA PRO A 313 26.32 27.57 5.22
C PRO A 313 26.27 28.90 4.46
N ILE A 314 27.41 29.54 4.30
CA ILE A 314 27.52 30.84 3.59
C ILE A 314 27.56 30.64 2.07
N TYR A 315 28.30 29.63 1.60
CA TYR A 315 28.44 29.31 0.18
C TYR A 315 28.68 27.84 -0.02
N GLN A 316 27.85 27.20 -0.83
CA GLN A 316 27.90 25.75 -1.14
C GLN A 316 27.98 25.50 -2.66
N GLY A 317 28.71 26.31 -3.41
CA GLY A 317 28.88 26.13 -4.85
C GLY A 317 27.59 26.22 -5.68
N GLY A 318 26.55 26.87 -5.16
CA GLY A 318 25.25 27.01 -5.84
C GLY A 318 24.30 25.81 -5.66
N MET A 319 24.66 24.81 -4.82
CA MET A 319 23.87 23.60 -4.60
C MET A 319 22.43 23.92 -4.16
N VAL A 320 22.24 24.73 -3.12
CA VAL A 320 20.91 25.07 -2.61
C VAL A 320 20.07 25.79 -3.65
N ASN A 321 20.65 26.73 -4.40
CA ASN A 321 19.95 27.42 -5.49
C ASN A 321 19.46 26.46 -6.57
N SER A 322 20.27 25.44 -6.91
CA SER A 322 19.87 24.39 -7.84
C SER A 322 18.73 23.51 -7.28
N GLN A 323 18.79 23.15 -6.01
CA GLN A 323 17.72 22.40 -5.33
C GLN A 323 16.40 23.18 -5.30
N VAL A 324 16.45 24.50 -5.00
CA VAL A 324 15.27 25.36 -5.06
C VAL A 324 14.66 25.41 -6.47
N LYS A 325 15.51 25.58 -7.51
CA LYS A 325 15.03 25.56 -8.91
C LYS A 325 14.42 24.22 -9.28
N GLN A 326 15.02 23.11 -8.88
CA GLN A 326 14.49 21.78 -9.11
C GLN A 326 13.11 21.60 -8.44
N ALA A 327 12.97 22.03 -7.19
CA ALA A 327 11.69 21.98 -6.47
C ALA A 327 10.63 22.90 -7.12
N GLN A 328 11.03 24.07 -7.67
CA GLN A 328 10.14 24.92 -8.43
C GLN A 328 9.63 24.25 -9.71
N TYR A 329 10.49 23.56 -10.47
CA TYR A 329 10.05 22.82 -11.65
C TYR A 329 9.15 21.64 -11.30
N ASN A 330 9.40 20.95 -10.19
CA ASN A 330 8.51 19.89 -9.70
C ASN A 330 7.13 20.45 -9.31
N PHE A 331 7.08 21.63 -8.71
CA PHE A 331 5.82 22.32 -8.39
C PHE A 331 5.06 22.70 -9.66
N VAL A 332 5.74 23.19 -10.71
CA VAL A 332 5.10 23.45 -12.01
C VAL A 332 4.50 22.15 -12.57
N GLY A 333 5.26 21.05 -12.59
CA GLY A 333 4.74 19.76 -13.04
C GLY A 333 3.52 19.29 -12.25
N ALA A 334 3.52 19.44 -10.92
CA ALA A 334 2.36 19.10 -10.08
C ALA A 334 1.15 20.06 -10.33
N SER A 335 1.41 21.29 -10.73
CA SER A 335 0.36 22.26 -11.07
C SER A 335 -0.31 21.93 -12.40
N GLU A 336 0.49 21.58 -13.42
CA GLU A 336 -0.01 21.15 -14.72
C GLU A 336 -0.81 19.82 -14.63
N GLN A 337 -0.43 18.96 -13.69
CA GLN A 337 -1.18 17.71 -13.44
C GLN A 337 -2.55 17.96 -12.77
N LEU A 338 -2.70 19.08 -12.07
CA LEU A 338 -3.96 19.47 -11.41
C LEU A 338 -4.96 20.09 -12.42
N GLU A 339 -4.49 20.75 -13.47
CA GLU A 339 -5.32 21.31 -14.53
C GLU A 339 -5.91 20.25 -15.46
#